data_416d4de3c897a6f81c0716ec7b768afc
#
_entry.id   416d4de3c897a6f81c0716ec7b768afc
#
_cell.length_a   1.000
_cell.length_b   1.000
_cell.length_c   1.000
_cell.angle_alpha   90.00
_cell.angle_beta   90.00
_cell.angle_gamma   90.00
#
_symmetry.space_group_name_H-M   'P 1'
#
loop_
_entity.id
_entity.type
_entity.pdbx_description
1 polymer ?
#
loop_
_entity_poly.entity_id
_entity_poly.type
_entity_poly.pdbx_seq_one_letter_code
_entity_poly.pdbx_strand_id
1 'polypeptide(L)'
;MTNITCIGAGYVGGPTMAAIAQHCPEHTVTVVDLNPDRIDRWNSDDLPIYEPGLLEVVQAARGHNLFFSTDIPKAIAEADILFVSVNTPTKTFGEGAGRAADLQFWEKTARDILQHARRPEVVVVEKSTLPVRTAEAMARILQQGPSETRFEVVSNPEFLAEGTAMVDLANPDRVLIGRTETASGRKAAETVADLYAHWVPRERILLTNVWSSELSKLIANAMLAQRVSSINSISALCERTEADISEISRAIGADSRIGPKFLEASIGFGGSCFRKDILHLAYLCEHYGLPEVAAYWESVVRINEWQTERFFRKILATQFNTLTGKRIA
;
A
#
# COMPACT_ATOMS: atom_id res chain seq x y z
N MET A 1 8.88 5.54 26.44
CA MET A 1 9.78 5.56 25.25
C MET A 1 9.69 4.20 24.58
N THR A 2 9.28 4.13 23.33
CA THR A 2 9.08 2.90 22.56
C THR A 2 10.04 2.91 21.39
N ASN A 3 10.69 1.78 21.11
CA ASN A 3 11.53 1.61 19.93
C ASN A 3 10.69 1.07 18.78
N ILE A 4 10.49 1.87 17.75
CA ILE A 4 9.73 1.53 16.55
C ILE A 4 10.72 1.28 15.43
N THR A 5 10.67 0.10 14.83
CA THR A 5 11.54 -0.25 13.70
C THR A 5 10.68 -0.50 12.46
N CYS A 6 11.11 0.02 11.30
CA CYS A 6 10.51 -0.31 10.01
C CYS A 6 11.50 -1.05 9.13
N ILE A 7 11.14 -2.23 8.67
CA ILE A 7 11.91 -3.01 7.71
C ILE A 7 11.36 -2.70 6.30
N GLY A 8 12.19 -2.03 5.51
CA GLY A 8 11.87 -1.53 4.17
C GLY A 8 11.77 0.00 4.13
N ALA A 9 12.78 0.65 3.54
CA ALA A 9 12.88 2.09 3.37
C ALA A 9 12.33 2.56 2.01
N GLY A 10 11.26 1.92 1.54
CA GLY A 10 10.56 2.24 0.30
C GLY A 10 9.55 3.36 0.46
N TYR A 11 8.72 3.52 -0.59
CA TYR A 11 7.71 4.58 -0.70
C TYR A 11 6.69 4.61 0.46
N VAL A 12 6.38 3.48 1.05
CA VAL A 12 5.46 3.39 2.19
C VAL A 12 6.22 3.55 3.52
N GLY A 13 7.32 2.79 3.71
CA GLY A 13 8.03 2.73 4.99
C GLY A 13 8.67 4.06 5.36
N GLY A 14 9.42 4.68 4.45
CA GLY A 14 10.13 5.93 4.72
C GLY A 14 9.20 7.07 5.15
N PRO A 15 8.23 7.48 4.30
CA PRO A 15 7.31 8.56 4.65
C PRO A 15 6.45 8.27 5.89
N THR A 16 5.97 7.04 6.06
CA THR A 16 5.19 6.66 7.25
C THR A 16 6.01 6.82 8.53
N MET A 17 7.27 6.38 8.52
CA MET A 17 8.13 6.49 9.69
C MET A 17 8.56 7.94 9.96
N ALA A 18 8.75 8.75 8.92
CA ALA A 18 8.98 10.17 9.06
C ALA A 18 7.79 10.88 9.74
N ALA A 19 6.56 10.56 9.32
CA ALA A 19 5.35 11.10 9.95
C ALA A 19 5.21 10.63 11.42
N ILE A 20 5.48 9.36 11.73
CA ILE A 20 5.46 8.86 13.11
C ILE A 20 6.52 9.58 13.95
N ALA A 21 7.76 9.73 13.45
CA ALA A 21 8.80 10.43 14.18
C ALA A 21 8.45 11.90 14.46
N GLN A 22 7.80 12.56 13.50
CA GLN A 22 7.34 13.95 13.66
C GLN A 22 6.27 14.09 14.74
N HIS A 23 5.30 13.18 14.77
CA HIS A 23 4.14 13.28 15.66
C HIS A 23 4.36 12.62 17.04
N CYS A 24 5.37 11.76 17.16
CA CYS A 24 5.70 11.02 18.39
C CYS A 24 7.17 11.22 18.76
N PRO A 25 7.59 12.46 19.10
CA PRO A 25 9.01 12.78 19.36
C PRO A 25 9.61 12.05 20.57
N GLU A 26 8.77 11.50 21.45
CA GLU A 26 9.20 10.71 22.61
C GLU A 26 9.59 9.26 22.25
N HIS A 27 9.34 8.82 21.02
CA HIS A 27 9.68 7.47 20.54
C HIS A 27 10.93 7.51 19.67
N THR A 28 11.67 6.41 19.64
CA THR A 28 12.78 6.22 18.70
C THR A 28 12.29 5.44 17.49
N VAL A 29 12.48 5.99 16.31
CA VAL A 29 12.08 5.39 15.03
C VAL A 29 13.32 5.04 14.24
N THR A 30 13.49 3.77 13.88
CA THR A 30 14.60 3.28 13.06
C THR A 30 14.07 2.63 11.78
N VAL A 31 14.49 3.11 10.64
CA VAL A 31 14.16 2.54 9.33
C VAL A 31 15.35 1.75 8.80
N VAL A 32 15.15 0.49 8.45
CA VAL A 32 16.22 -0.35 7.92
C VAL A 32 15.90 -0.91 6.53
N ASP A 33 16.93 -0.99 5.70
CA ASP A 33 16.83 -1.56 4.36
C ASP A 33 18.13 -2.29 3.99
N LEU A 34 18.03 -3.33 3.15
CA LEU A 34 19.18 -4.07 2.64
C LEU A 34 20.01 -3.27 1.63
N ASN A 35 19.44 -2.23 1.03
CA ASN A 35 20.10 -1.43 0.00
C ASN A 35 20.85 -0.25 0.66
N PRO A 36 22.20 -0.28 0.69
CA PRO A 36 23.00 0.77 1.30
C PRO A 36 22.83 2.12 0.60
N ASP A 37 22.76 2.15 -0.74
CA ASP A 37 22.60 3.40 -1.49
C ASP A 37 21.27 4.09 -1.15
N ARG A 38 20.23 3.31 -0.88
CA ARG A 38 18.93 3.85 -0.43
C ARG A 38 19.04 4.46 0.97
N ILE A 39 19.73 3.79 1.88
CA ILE A 39 19.97 4.27 3.25
C ILE A 39 20.85 5.52 3.24
N ASP A 40 21.90 5.55 2.42
CA ASP A 40 22.77 6.72 2.28
C ASP A 40 21.98 7.95 1.79
N ARG A 41 21.07 7.76 0.84
CA ARG A 41 20.19 8.83 0.39
C ARG A 41 19.21 9.29 1.48
N TRP A 42 18.63 8.38 2.27
CA TRP A 42 17.81 8.77 3.43
C TRP A 42 18.61 9.55 4.50
N ASN A 43 19.91 9.31 4.61
CA ASN A 43 20.82 10.03 5.49
C ASN A 43 21.36 11.34 4.89
N SER A 44 20.95 11.68 3.66
CA SER A 44 21.32 12.92 2.95
C SER A 44 20.07 13.77 2.66
N ASP A 45 20.26 14.92 2.05
CA ASP A 45 19.15 15.78 1.60
C ASP A 45 18.66 15.42 0.17
N ASP A 46 19.30 14.48 -0.51
CA ASP A 46 18.83 13.87 -1.76
C ASP A 46 18.06 12.58 -1.44
N LEU A 47 16.83 12.70 -0.96
CA LEU A 47 16.01 11.55 -0.58
C LEU A 47 15.74 10.61 -1.77
N PRO A 48 15.66 9.27 -1.54
CA PRO A 48 15.39 8.31 -2.61
C PRO A 48 13.96 8.38 -3.16
N ILE A 49 13.11 9.18 -2.52
CA ILE A 49 11.68 9.36 -2.82
C ILE A 49 11.37 10.85 -2.77
N TYR A 50 10.66 11.33 -3.78
CA TYR A 50 10.14 12.68 -3.78
C TYR A 50 8.66 12.69 -3.41
N GLU A 51 8.34 13.39 -2.34
CA GLU A 51 6.97 13.77 -1.95
C GLU A 51 7.00 15.19 -1.39
N PRO A 52 6.03 16.04 -1.73
CA PRO A 52 5.95 17.38 -1.18
C PRO A 52 5.92 17.36 0.36
N GLY A 53 6.82 18.10 1.00
CA GLY A 53 6.92 18.20 2.46
C GLY A 53 7.70 17.09 3.15
N LEU A 54 8.14 16.04 2.42
CA LEU A 54 8.85 14.91 3.04
C LEU A 54 10.25 15.30 3.51
N LEU A 55 11.00 16.08 2.72
CA LEU A 55 12.36 16.46 3.05
C LEU A 55 12.41 17.25 4.37
N GLU A 56 11.53 18.20 4.53
CA GLU A 56 11.44 19.05 5.71
C GLU A 56 11.15 18.23 6.98
N VAL A 57 10.23 17.26 6.87
CA VAL A 57 9.90 16.36 7.99
C VAL A 57 11.09 15.47 8.34
N VAL A 58 11.77 14.91 7.34
CA VAL A 58 12.95 14.07 7.56
C VAL A 58 14.09 14.87 8.17
N GLN A 59 14.37 16.06 7.67
CA GLN A 59 15.43 16.93 8.20
C GLN A 59 15.18 17.31 9.67
N ALA A 60 13.93 17.57 10.05
CA ALA A 60 13.56 17.91 11.40
C ALA A 60 13.73 16.76 12.41
N ALA A 61 13.50 15.51 11.98
CA ALA A 61 13.52 14.34 12.85
C ALA A 61 14.83 13.53 12.78
N ARG A 62 15.53 13.55 11.63
CA ARG A 62 16.74 12.77 11.37
C ARG A 62 17.87 13.13 12.35
N GLY A 63 18.44 12.11 13.00
CA GLY A 63 19.49 12.27 14.02
C GLY A 63 18.97 12.68 15.41
N HIS A 64 17.68 12.99 15.56
CA HIS A 64 17.03 13.23 16.85
C HIS A 64 16.29 11.98 17.32
N ASN A 65 15.21 11.61 16.65
CA ASN A 65 14.44 10.42 16.96
C ASN A 65 14.12 9.57 15.71
N LEU A 66 14.60 9.96 14.52
CA LEU A 66 14.51 9.20 13.27
C LEU A 66 15.91 8.81 12.77
N PHE A 67 16.13 7.51 12.57
CA PHE A 67 17.40 6.94 12.17
C PHE A 67 17.23 6.01 10.99
N PHE A 68 18.23 5.96 10.09
CA PHE A 68 18.26 5.07 8.94
C PHE A 68 19.53 4.22 8.98
N SER A 69 19.41 2.90 8.80
CA SER A 69 20.52 1.96 8.95
C SER A 69 20.37 0.73 8.04
N THR A 70 21.51 0.08 7.76
CA THR A 70 21.54 -1.24 7.12
C THR A 70 21.64 -2.38 8.14
N ASP A 71 21.78 -2.08 9.44
CA ASP A 71 21.92 -3.07 10.51
C ASP A 71 20.56 -3.59 10.96
N ILE A 72 19.96 -4.45 10.10
CA ILE A 72 18.66 -5.07 10.34
C ILE A 72 18.65 -5.92 11.62
N PRO A 73 19.65 -6.77 11.91
CA PRO A 73 19.67 -7.58 13.13
C PRO A 73 19.59 -6.75 14.41
N LYS A 74 20.37 -5.68 14.51
CA LYS A 74 20.36 -4.78 15.66
C LYS A 74 19.01 -4.09 15.82
N ALA A 75 18.48 -3.54 14.74
CA ALA A 75 17.20 -2.82 14.77
C ALA A 75 16.04 -3.73 15.20
N ILE A 76 16.01 -4.99 14.73
CA ILE A 76 15.02 -5.99 15.17
C ILE A 76 15.19 -6.31 16.67
N ALA A 77 16.44 -6.50 17.14
CA ALA A 77 16.71 -6.87 18.53
C ALA A 77 16.23 -5.80 19.54
N GLU A 78 16.25 -4.54 19.14
CA GLU A 78 15.87 -3.40 19.98
C GLU A 78 14.39 -3.02 19.89
N ALA A 79 13.65 -3.54 18.90
CA ALA A 79 12.29 -3.11 18.58
C ALA A 79 11.23 -3.62 19.55
N ASP A 80 10.33 -2.73 19.95
CA ASP A 80 9.07 -3.03 20.62
C ASP A 80 7.92 -3.16 19.61
N ILE A 81 7.97 -2.37 18.51
CA ILE A 81 7.04 -2.40 17.40
C ILE A 81 7.84 -2.50 16.10
N LEU A 82 7.53 -3.51 15.28
CA LEU A 82 8.16 -3.79 14.00
C LEU A 82 7.18 -3.58 12.85
N PHE A 83 7.34 -2.52 12.07
CA PHE A 83 6.61 -2.33 10.82
C PHE A 83 7.32 -3.08 9.69
N VAL A 84 6.57 -3.90 8.96
CA VAL A 84 7.06 -4.64 7.79
C VAL A 84 6.51 -3.97 6.54
N SER A 85 7.39 -3.25 5.82
CA SER A 85 7.07 -2.47 4.61
C SER A 85 7.93 -2.92 3.43
N VAL A 86 8.07 -4.24 3.27
CA VAL A 86 8.87 -4.84 2.21
C VAL A 86 8.07 -4.98 0.91
N ASN A 87 8.78 -5.07 -0.21
CA ASN A 87 8.17 -5.23 -1.53
C ASN A 87 7.41 -6.55 -1.64
N THR A 88 6.24 -6.48 -2.31
CA THR A 88 5.40 -7.64 -2.66
C THR A 88 5.16 -7.65 -4.18
N PRO A 89 6.17 -7.99 -5.00
CA PRO A 89 6.03 -8.00 -6.43
C PRO A 89 5.04 -9.09 -6.87
N THR A 90 4.57 -9.00 -8.12
CA THR A 90 3.81 -10.09 -8.73
C THR A 90 4.73 -11.26 -9.06
N LYS A 91 4.29 -12.48 -8.79
CA LYS A 91 5.00 -13.70 -9.19
C LYS A 91 5.27 -13.71 -10.69
N THR A 92 6.48 -14.09 -11.07
CA THR A 92 6.91 -14.17 -12.47
C THR A 92 6.86 -15.60 -13.04
N PHE A 93 6.78 -16.63 -12.18
CA PHE A 93 6.75 -18.04 -12.57
C PHE A 93 5.91 -18.89 -11.60
N GLY A 94 5.57 -20.11 -12.04
CA GLY A 94 4.78 -21.07 -11.27
C GLY A 94 3.29 -20.71 -11.19
N GLU A 95 2.58 -21.37 -10.29
CA GLU A 95 1.15 -21.15 -10.08
C GLU A 95 0.91 -19.70 -9.62
N GLY A 96 -0.06 -19.03 -10.25
CA GLY A 96 -0.38 -17.62 -10.01
C GLY A 96 0.59 -16.63 -10.67
N ALA A 97 1.48 -17.06 -11.58
CA ALA A 97 2.36 -16.15 -12.32
C ALA A 97 1.56 -15.04 -13.03
N GLY A 98 2.04 -13.80 -12.94
CA GLY A 98 1.37 -12.61 -13.49
C GLY A 98 0.18 -12.09 -12.66
N ARG A 99 -0.25 -12.79 -11.60
CA ARG A 99 -1.46 -12.47 -10.82
C ARG A 99 -1.24 -12.51 -9.30
N ALA A 100 -0.62 -13.56 -8.78
CA ALA A 100 -0.37 -13.73 -7.35
C ALA A 100 0.79 -12.86 -6.85
N ALA A 101 0.76 -12.46 -5.58
CA ALA A 101 1.88 -11.79 -4.94
C ALA A 101 3.04 -12.77 -4.66
N ASP A 102 4.27 -12.31 -4.84
CA ASP A 102 5.47 -13.00 -4.40
C ASP A 102 5.79 -12.58 -2.96
N LEU A 103 5.72 -13.55 -2.04
CA LEU A 103 5.90 -13.33 -0.62
C LEU A 103 7.32 -13.66 -0.11
N GLN A 104 8.28 -13.95 -1.00
CA GLN A 104 9.63 -14.38 -0.60
C GLN A 104 10.32 -13.37 0.32
N PHE A 105 10.25 -12.08 0.00
CA PHE A 105 10.85 -11.01 0.84
C PHE A 105 10.16 -10.93 2.19
N TRP A 106 8.86 -11.11 2.20
CA TRP A 106 8.04 -11.06 3.39
C TRP A 106 8.31 -12.27 4.31
N GLU A 107 8.37 -13.49 3.76
CA GLU A 107 8.72 -14.69 4.51
C GLU A 107 10.15 -14.62 5.07
N LYS A 108 11.10 -14.10 4.28
CA LYS A 108 12.46 -13.87 4.76
C LYS A 108 12.46 -12.92 5.95
N THR A 109 11.74 -11.80 5.85
CA THR A 109 11.62 -10.84 6.95
C THR A 109 11.02 -11.46 8.20
N ALA A 110 10.00 -12.31 8.07
CA ALA A 110 9.44 -13.04 9.21
C ALA A 110 10.48 -13.93 9.92
N ARG A 111 11.34 -14.60 9.15
CA ARG A 111 12.43 -15.44 9.69
C ARG A 111 13.53 -14.60 10.33
N ASP A 112 13.90 -13.47 9.72
CA ASP A 112 14.86 -12.52 10.30
C ASP A 112 14.34 -11.97 11.64
N ILE A 113 13.05 -11.62 11.73
CA ILE A 113 12.39 -11.19 12.97
C ILE A 113 12.49 -12.29 14.04
N LEU A 114 12.10 -13.52 13.70
CA LEU A 114 12.18 -14.67 14.61
C LEU A 114 13.59 -14.91 15.14
N GLN A 115 14.60 -14.76 14.27
CA GLN A 115 15.99 -15.01 14.61
C GLN A 115 16.59 -13.91 15.50
N HIS A 116 16.22 -12.66 15.29
CA HIS A 116 16.91 -11.52 15.87
C HIS A 116 16.13 -10.78 16.96
N ALA A 117 14.81 -10.96 17.11
CA ALA A 117 14.03 -10.34 18.19
C ALA A 117 14.54 -10.76 19.57
N ARG A 118 14.63 -9.80 20.50
CA ARG A 118 15.14 -10.03 21.86
C ARG A 118 14.23 -9.44 22.94
N ARG A 119 13.22 -8.66 22.56
CA ARG A 119 12.25 -8.13 23.52
C ARG A 119 11.28 -9.20 23.95
N PRO A 120 10.77 -9.16 25.19
CA PRO A 120 9.81 -10.16 25.69
C PRO A 120 8.49 -10.20 24.89
N GLU A 121 8.03 -9.03 24.41
CA GLU A 121 6.85 -8.86 23.57
C GLU A 121 7.20 -7.94 22.40
N VAL A 122 6.77 -8.31 21.20
CA VAL A 122 6.95 -7.52 19.98
C VAL A 122 5.65 -7.49 19.17
N VAL A 123 5.19 -6.29 18.84
CA VAL A 123 4.08 -6.09 17.91
C VAL A 123 4.64 -6.01 16.49
N VAL A 124 4.26 -6.94 15.63
CA VAL A 124 4.64 -6.97 14.21
C VAL A 124 3.49 -6.38 13.39
N VAL A 125 3.76 -5.29 12.69
CA VAL A 125 2.76 -4.53 11.92
C VAL A 125 2.98 -4.76 10.43
N GLU A 126 2.06 -5.45 9.77
CA GLU A 126 2.05 -5.57 8.32
C GLU A 126 1.59 -4.26 7.69
N LYS A 127 2.52 -3.57 7.02
CA LYS A 127 2.25 -2.33 6.31
C LYS A 127 2.13 -2.53 4.80
N SER A 128 2.78 -3.55 4.26
CA SER A 128 2.72 -3.90 2.84
C SER A 128 1.31 -4.30 2.41
N THR A 129 0.99 -4.10 1.12
CA THR A 129 -0.24 -4.65 0.52
C THR A 129 -0.06 -6.15 0.31
N LEU A 130 -0.79 -6.94 1.06
CA LEU A 130 -0.62 -8.39 1.15
C LEU A 130 -1.95 -9.12 0.85
N PRO A 131 -1.88 -10.39 0.41
CA PRO A 131 -3.05 -11.26 0.32
C PRO A 131 -3.71 -11.47 1.68
N VAL A 132 -5.01 -11.70 1.66
CA VAL A 132 -5.74 -12.20 2.85
C VAL A 132 -5.06 -13.46 3.40
N ARG A 133 -4.93 -13.55 4.73
CA ARG A 133 -4.27 -14.58 5.52
C ARG A 133 -2.74 -14.51 5.55
N THR A 134 -2.14 -13.44 5.10
CA THR A 134 -0.68 -13.28 5.20
C THR A 134 -0.25 -13.04 6.63
N ALA A 135 -0.99 -12.27 7.43
CA ALA A 135 -0.74 -12.09 8.87
C ALA A 135 -0.79 -13.42 9.64
N GLU A 136 -1.73 -14.29 9.28
CA GLU A 136 -1.80 -15.64 9.85
C GLU A 136 -0.57 -16.50 9.49
N ALA A 137 -0.08 -16.38 8.27
CA ALA A 137 1.14 -17.06 7.83
C ALA A 137 2.38 -16.51 8.56
N MET A 138 2.48 -15.18 8.77
CA MET A 138 3.53 -14.58 9.59
C MET A 138 3.48 -15.10 11.03
N ALA A 139 2.32 -15.06 11.65
CA ALA A 139 2.15 -15.54 13.00
C ALA A 139 2.60 -17.01 13.16
N ARG A 140 2.29 -17.86 12.18
CA ARG A 140 2.78 -19.25 12.16
C ARG A 140 4.30 -19.36 12.09
N ILE A 141 4.95 -18.56 11.23
CA ILE A 141 6.43 -18.55 11.13
C ILE A 141 7.03 -18.08 12.45
N LEU A 142 6.52 -17.01 13.04
CA LEU A 142 7.01 -16.44 14.29
C LEU A 142 6.82 -17.38 15.50
N GLN A 143 5.88 -18.32 15.44
CA GLN A 143 5.63 -19.33 16.47
C GLN A 143 6.46 -20.60 16.33
N GLN A 144 7.18 -20.81 15.20
CA GLN A 144 7.89 -22.08 14.91
C GLN A 144 9.28 -22.18 15.52
N GLY A 145 9.81 -21.12 16.13
CA GLY A 145 11.18 -21.10 16.67
C GLY A 145 11.24 -21.19 18.19
N PRO A 146 12.40 -21.47 18.75
CA PRO A 146 12.65 -21.50 20.20
C PRO A 146 12.83 -20.08 20.76
N SER A 147 12.00 -19.12 20.33
CA SER A 147 12.07 -17.73 20.79
C SER A 147 11.30 -17.57 22.10
N GLU A 148 11.90 -16.87 23.07
CA GLU A 148 11.20 -16.44 24.29
C GLU A 148 10.34 -15.19 24.04
N THR A 149 10.48 -14.57 22.88
CA THR A 149 9.69 -13.40 22.45
C THR A 149 8.27 -13.82 22.09
N ARG A 150 7.29 -13.12 22.64
CA ARG A 150 5.89 -13.23 22.22
C ARG A 150 5.61 -12.25 21.10
N PHE A 151 5.12 -12.75 19.99
CA PHE A 151 4.78 -11.93 18.82
C PHE A 151 3.27 -11.81 18.68
N GLU A 152 2.80 -10.59 18.42
CA GLU A 152 1.44 -10.31 17.97
C GLU A 152 1.49 -9.64 16.60
N VAL A 153 0.75 -10.18 15.65
CA VAL A 153 0.72 -9.65 14.28
C VAL A 153 -0.57 -8.86 14.07
N VAL A 154 -0.43 -7.62 13.61
CA VAL A 154 -1.54 -6.75 13.22
C VAL A 154 -1.37 -6.29 11.77
N SER A 155 -2.46 -6.15 11.05
CA SER A 155 -2.49 -5.57 9.70
C SER A 155 -2.76 -4.07 9.79
N ASN A 156 -1.94 -3.25 9.18
CA ASN A 156 -2.13 -1.80 9.09
C ASN A 156 -1.79 -1.32 7.68
N PRO A 157 -2.66 -1.63 6.69
CA PRO A 157 -2.43 -1.23 5.31
C PRO A 157 -2.43 0.29 5.17
N GLU A 158 -1.68 0.78 4.17
CA GLU A 158 -1.66 2.19 3.81
C GLU A 158 -2.68 2.50 2.70
N PHE A 159 -3.09 3.78 2.62
CA PHE A 159 -4.00 4.29 1.60
C PHE A 159 -3.45 5.57 0.96
N LEU A 160 -2.14 5.67 0.84
CA LEU A 160 -1.42 6.83 0.32
C LEU A 160 -1.61 6.95 -1.21
N ALA A 161 -1.68 8.18 -1.70
CA ALA A 161 -1.60 8.49 -3.11
C ALA A 161 -0.25 9.17 -3.42
N GLU A 162 0.35 8.80 -4.56
CA GLU A 162 1.59 9.42 -5.03
C GLU A 162 1.37 10.92 -5.28
N GLY A 163 2.29 11.74 -4.76
CA GLY A 163 2.23 13.20 -4.82
C GLY A 163 1.47 13.86 -3.67
N THR A 164 0.76 13.10 -2.83
CA THR A 164 0.03 13.61 -1.65
C THR A 164 0.31 12.81 -0.39
N ALA A 165 1.31 11.91 -0.40
CA ALA A 165 1.54 10.96 0.69
C ALA A 165 1.73 11.63 2.05
N MET A 166 2.44 12.77 2.13
CA MET A 166 2.63 13.49 3.39
C MET A 166 1.35 14.14 3.89
N VAL A 167 0.50 14.64 2.98
CA VAL A 167 -0.84 15.20 3.34
C VAL A 167 -1.75 14.08 3.84
N ASP A 168 -1.76 12.93 3.15
CA ASP A 168 -2.55 11.77 3.52
C ASP A 168 -2.11 11.17 4.88
N LEU A 169 -0.81 11.21 5.19
CA LEU A 169 -0.28 10.78 6.49
C LEU A 169 -0.61 11.76 7.61
N ALA A 170 -0.54 13.07 7.34
CA ALA A 170 -0.84 14.09 8.34
C ALA A 170 -2.35 14.18 8.66
N ASN A 171 -3.21 13.94 7.68
CA ASN A 171 -4.67 14.00 7.86
C ASN A 171 -5.37 12.88 7.08
N PRO A 172 -5.20 11.61 7.49
CA PRO A 172 -5.79 10.49 6.79
C PRO A 172 -7.31 10.48 6.92
N ASP A 173 -8.00 10.09 5.83
CA ASP A 173 -9.44 9.81 5.89
C ASP A 173 -9.75 8.74 6.94
N ARG A 174 -8.85 7.77 7.06
CA ARG A 174 -8.90 6.66 8.04
C ARG A 174 -7.54 6.02 8.26
N VAL A 175 -7.33 5.46 9.44
CA VAL A 175 -6.29 4.48 9.75
C VAL A 175 -6.99 3.14 10.01
N LEU A 176 -6.61 2.09 9.29
CA LEU A 176 -7.20 0.77 9.44
C LEU A 176 -6.22 -0.16 10.18
N ILE A 177 -6.68 -0.81 11.23
CA ILE A 177 -5.87 -1.74 12.03
C ILE A 177 -6.65 -3.03 12.20
N GLY A 178 -6.12 -4.11 11.61
CA GLY A 178 -6.66 -5.46 11.72
C GLY A 178 -5.95 -6.27 12.79
N ARG A 179 -6.71 -7.01 13.59
CA ARG A 179 -6.20 -7.80 14.70
C ARG A 179 -6.82 -9.19 14.77
N THR A 180 -6.19 -10.08 15.54
CA THR A 180 -6.84 -11.29 16.03
C THR A 180 -7.80 -10.93 17.16
N GLU A 181 -8.85 -11.75 17.36
CA GLU A 181 -9.87 -11.50 18.41
C GLU A 181 -9.43 -12.02 19.80
N THR A 182 -8.15 -12.30 19.98
CA THR A 182 -7.54 -12.65 21.27
C THR A 182 -7.36 -11.40 22.15
N ALA A 183 -7.15 -11.60 23.46
CA ALA A 183 -6.85 -10.49 24.36
C ALA A 183 -5.52 -9.80 24.00
N SER A 184 -4.50 -10.58 23.62
CA SER A 184 -3.19 -10.08 23.16
C SER A 184 -3.29 -9.34 21.83
N GLY A 185 -4.04 -9.87 20.87
CA GLY A 185 -4.27 -9.21 19.58
C GLY A 185 -5.00 -7.87 19.73
N ARG A 186 -6.00 -7.79 20.62
CA ARG A 186 -6.66 -6.52 20.96
C ARG A 186 -5.68 -5.52 21.58
N LYS A 187 -4.84 -5.96 22.54
CA LYS A 187 -3.79 -5.12 23.16
C LYS A 187 -2.80 -4.59 22.10
N ALA A 188 -2.35 -5.47 21.20
CA ALA A 188 -1.42 -5.08 20.13
C ALA A 188 -2.05 -4.04 19.17
N ALA A 189 -3.31 -4.23 18.79
CA ALA A 189 -4.00 -3.26 17.96
C ALA A 189 -4.19 -1.90 18.65
N GLU A 190 -4.53 -1.89 19.94
CA GLU A 190 -4.61 -0.66 20.73
C GLU A 190 -3.24 0.04 20.82
N THR A 191 -2.14 -0.71 20.99
CA THR A 191 -0.78 -0.13 20.98
C THR A 191 -0.51 0.62 19.69
N VAL A 192 -0.89 0.07 18.52
CA VAL A 192 -0.72 0.73 17.23
C VAL A 192 -1.73 1.88 17.06
N ALA A 193 -2.95 1.72 17.57
CA ALA A 193 -3.96 2.77 17.53
C ALA A 193 -3.56 3.98 18.40
N ASP A 194 -2.98 3.76 19.57
CA ASP A 194 -2.45 4.81 20.45
C ASP A 194 -1.34 5.60 19.76
N LEU A 195 -0.46 4.92 19.01
CA LEU A 195 0.58 5.59 18.22
C LEU A 195 -0.03 6.59 17.22
N TYR A 196 -1.01 6.16 16.44
CA TYR A 196 -1.69 7.05 15.48
C TYR A 196 -2.55 8.13 16.17
N ALA A 197 -3.10 7.87 17.35
CA ALA A 197 -3.94 8.79 18.07
C ALA A 197 -3.23 10.08 18.54
N HIS A 198 -1.89 10.17 18.40
CA HIS A 198 -1.15 11.40 18.64
C HIS A 198 -1.54 12.52 17.65
N TRP A 199 -2.01 12.18 16.45
CA TRP A 199 -2.42 13.18 15.46
C TRP A 199 -3.70 12.83 14.68
N VAL A 200 -4.18 11.58 14.76
CA VAL A 200 -5.40 11.13 14.09
C VAL A 200 -6.52 11.00 15.11
N PRO A 201 -7.67 11.66 14.91
CA PRO A 201 -8.83 11.48 15.76
C PRO A 201 -9.24 10.01 15.87
N ARG A 202 -9.56 9.56 17.09
CA ARG A 202 -9.88 8.14 17.38
C ARG A 202 -11.02 7.59 16.53
N GLU A 203 -12.00 8.40 16.18
CA GLU A 203 -13.13 8.01 15.33
C GLU A 203 -12.70 7.66 13.88
N ARG A 204 -11.51 8.08 13.45
CA ARG A 204 -10.91 7.71 12.16
C ARG A 204 -10.00 6.49 12.23
N ILE A 205 -9.74 5.97 13.43
CA ILE A 205 -8.95 4.75 13.64
C ILE A 205 -9.90 3.57 13.72
N LEU A 206 -9.95 2.77 12.65
CA LEU A 206 -10.89 1.67 12.50
C LEU A 206 -10.22 0.35 12.90
N LEU A 207 -10.75 -0.27 13.95
CA LEU A 207 -10.29 -1.59 14.40
C LEU A 207 -11.19 -2.68 13.78
N THR A 208 -10.58 -3.64 13.08
CA THR A 208 -11.28 -4.75 12.43
C THR A 208 -10.59 -6.08 12.74
N ASN A 209 -11.18 -7.20 12.28
CA ASN A 209 -10.41 -8.43 12.22
C ASN A 209 -9.30 -8.33 11.16
N VAL A 210 -8.24 -9.10 11.30
CA VAL A 210 -7.04 -9.03 10.47
C VAL A 210 -7.33 -9.27 8.99
N TRP A 211 -8.20 -10.23 8.68
CA TRP A 211 -8.52 -10.59 7.28
C TRP A 211 -9.33 -9.50 6.57
N SER A 212 -10.27 -8.85 7.30
CA SER A 212 -11.00 -7.71 6.76
C SER A 212 -10.08 -6.53 6.48
N SER A 213 -9.07 -6.29 7.32
CA SER A 213 -8.07 -5.24 7.11
C SER A 213 -7.24 -5.52 5.85
N GLU A 214 -6.67 -6.72 5.72
CA GLU A 214 -5.88 -7.12 4.54
C GLU A 214 -6.69 -6.99 3.24
N LEU A 215 -7.93 -7.51 3.25
CA LEU A 215 -8.79 -7.48 2.06
C LEU A 215 -9.24 -6.06 1.71
N SER A 216 -9.47 -5.20 2.69
CA SER A 216 -9.95 -3.82 2.48
C SER A 216 -9.02 -3.01 1.59
N LYS A 217 -7.70 -3.20 1.69
CA LYS A 217 -6.73 -2.50 0.82
C LYS A 217 -6.88 -2.90 -0.63
N LEU A 218 -6.97 -4.19 -0.92
CA LEU A 218 -7.16 -4.68 -2.29
C LEU A 218 -8.48 -4.19 -2.87
N ILE A 219 -9.55 -4.28 -2.09
CA ILE A 219 -10.89 -3.82 -2.51
C ILE A 219 -10.90 -2.31 -2.75
N ALA A 220 -10.28 -1.50 -1.89
CA ALA A 220 -10.22 -0.05 -2.08
C ALA A 220 -9.58 0.30 -3.42
N ASN A 221 -8.42 -0.27 -3.74
CA ASN A 221 -7.75 -0.05 -5.03
C ASN A 221 -8.58 -0.56 -6.22
N ALA A 222 -9.20 -1.73 -6.08
CA ALA A 222 -10.07 -2.30 -7.12
C ALA A 222 -11.30 -1.41 -7.38
N MET A 223 -11.94 -0.88 -6.34
CA MET A 223 -13.09 0.03 -6.46
C MET A 223 -12.71 1.38 -7.10
N LEU A 224 -11.55 1.95 -6.75
CA LEU A 224 -11.05 3.17 -7.38
C LEU A 224 -10.79 2.95 -8.88
N ALA A 225 -10.10 1.88 -9.23
CA ALA A 225 -9.83 1.53 -10.63
C ALA A 225 -11.10 1.20 -11.42
N GLN A 226 -12.08 0.54 -10.79
CA GLN A 226 -13.38 0.26 -11.39
C GLN A 226 -14.13 1.55 -11.74
N ARG A 227 -14.07 2.59 -10.89
CA ARG A 227 -14.67 3.89 -11.20
C ARG A 227 -14.05 4.52 -12.44
N VAL A 228 -12.70 4.49 -12.55
CA VAL A 228 -11.98 4.99 -13.75
C VAL A 228 -12.36 4.20 -15.00
N SER A 229 -12.39 2.86 -14.92
CA SER A 229 -12.80 2.03 -16.06
C SER A 229 -14.26 2.26 -16.45
N SER A 230 -15.14 2.46 -15.48
CA SER A 230 -16.56 2.74 -15.72
C SER A 230 -16.76 4.05 -16.47
N ILE A 231 -16.18 5.15 -15.98
CA ILE A 231 -16.35 6.45 -16.67
C ILE A 231 -15.71 6.46 -18.06
N ASN A 232 -14.55 5.79 -18.21
CA ASN A 232 -13.89 5.63 -19.50
C ASN A 232 -14.75 4.83 -20.50
N SER A 233 -15.46 3.80 -20.06
CA SER A 233 -16.38 3.06 -20.93
C SER A 233 -17.51 3.95 -21.44
N ILE A 234 -18.05 4.84 -20.59
CA ILE A 234 -19.12 5.78 -20.96
C ILE A 234 -18.57 6.87 -21.90
N SER A 235 -17.31 7.31 -21.73
CA SER A 235 -16.70 8.29 -22.65
C SER A 235 -16.72 7.83 -24.11
N ALA A 236 -16.56 6.53 -24.34
CA ALA A 236 -16.64 5.96 -25.68
C ALA A 236 -18.05 6.00 -26.28
N LEU A 237 -19.09 5.86 -25.45
CA LEU A 237 -20.47 6.02 -25.88
C LEU A 237 -20.78 7.50 -26.17
N CYS A 238 -20.27 8.42 -25.37
CA CYS A 238 -20.41 9.87 -25.61
C CYS A 238 -19.89 10.28 -27.00
N GLU A 239 -18.74 9.76 -27.42
CA GLU A 239 -18.18 10.02 -28.77
C GLU A 239 -19.08 9.53 -29.93
N ARG A 240 -20.05 8.67 -29.66
CA ARG A 240 -21.01 8.14 -30.66
C ARG A 240 -22.38 8.81 -30.60
N THR A 241 -22.67 9.54 -29.51
CA THR A 241 -23.99 10.10 -29.24
C THR A 241 -23.96 11.62 -29.11
N GLU A 242 -22.82 12.27 -29.35
CA GLU A 242 -22.60 13.71 -29.17
C GLU A 242 -22.83 14.20 -27.72
N ALA A 243 -22.91 13.29 -26.74
CA ALA A 243 -22.97 13.64 -25.34
C ALA A 243 -21.58 14.06 -24.80
N ASP A 244 -21.56 14.96 -23.82
CA ASP A 244 -20.33 15.41 -23.16
C ASP A 244 -20.07 14.61 -21.88
N ILE A 245 -18.94 13.90 -21.85
CA ILE A 245 -18.55 13.08 -20.70
C ILE A 245 -18.31 13.90 -19.45
N SER A 246 -17.85 15.14 -19.56
CA SER A 246 -17.60 16.03 -18.43
C SER A 246 -18.90 16.48 -17.78
N GLU A 247 -19.95 16.72 -18.59
CA GLU A 247 -21.28 17.02 -18.09
C GLU A 247 -21.90 15.81 -17.38
N ILE A 248 -21.75 14.63 -17.95
CA ILE A 248 -22.19 13.37 -17.33
C ILE A 248 -21.48 13.15 -16.01
N SER A 249 -20.14 13.25 -15.97
CA SER A 249 -19.35 13.09 -14.74
C SER A 249 -19.79 14.05 -13.65
N ARG A 250 -20.02 15.33 -14.01
CA ARG A 250 -20.50 16.35 -13.07
C ARG A 250 -21.90 16.01 -12.57
N ALA A 251 -22.80 15.61 -13.46
CA ALA A 251 -24.18 15.30 -13.12
C ALA A 251 -24.30 14.10 -12.17
N ILE A 252 -23.63 12.97 -12.52
CA ILE A 252 -23.66 11.77 -11.66
C ILE A 252 -22.82 11.95 -10.39
N GLY A 253 -21.74 12.71 -10.46
CA GLY A 253 -20.88 13.02 -9.30
C GLY A 253 -21.56 13.93 -8.26
N ALA A 254 -22.61 14.68 -8.63
CA ALA A 254 -23.43 15.46 -7.72
C ALA A 254 -24.34 14.61 -6.83
N ASP A 255 -24.63 13.36 -7.21
CA ASP A 255 -25.34 12.40 -6.34
C ASP A 255 -24.38 11.96 -5.21
N SER A 256 -24.76 12.28 -3.96
CA SER A 256 -23.96 11.96 -2.77
C SER A 256 -23.67 10.45 -2.60
N ARG A 257 -24.49 9.57 -3.17
CA ARG A 257 -24.30 8.11 -3.16
C ARG A 257 -23.17 7.68 -4.10
N ILE A 258 -22.88 8.48 -5.13
CA ILE A 258 -21.80 8.25 -6.11
C ILE A 258 -20.57 9.09 -5.72
N GLY A 259 -20.73 10.40 -5.57
CA GLY A 259 -19.65 11.35 -5.31
C GLY A 259 -18.76 11.63 -6.53
N PRO A 260 -18.03 12.76 -6.56
CA PRO A 260 -17.34 13.23 -7.76
C PRO A 260 -15.95 12.60 -8.01
N LYS A 261 -15.34 11.98 -6.99
CA LYS A 261 -13.96 11.49 -7.09
C LYS A 261 -13.82 10.29 -8.04
N PHE A 262 -12.76 10.21 -8.84
CA PHE A 262 -12.45 9.15 -9.80
C PHE A 262 -13.47 8.98 -10.93
N LEU A 263 -14.10 10.08 -11.36
CA LEU A 263 -15.04 10.12 -12.49
C LEU A 263 -14.52 10.94 -13.68
N GLU A 264 -13.24 11.30 -13.70
CA GLU A 264 -12.64 11.98 -14.84
C GLU A 264 -12.23 10.96 -15.90
N ALA A 265 -12.78 11.11 -17.11
CA ALA A 265 -12.42 10.26 -18.24
C ALA A 265 -11.01 10.60 -18.73
N SER A 266 -10.24 9.57 -19.05
CA SER A 266 -8.84 9.67 -19.44
C SER A 266 -8.44 8.53 -20.37
N ILE A 267 -7.14 8.42 -20.68
CA ILE A 267 -6.57 7.28 -21.43
C ILE A 267 -6.57 5.98 -20.62
N GLY A 268 -6.89 6.04 -19.35
CA GLY A 268 -6.91 4.93 -18.40
C GLY A 268 -6.03 5.18 -17.18
N PHE A 269 -6.06 4.23 -16.24
CA PHE A 269 -5.14 4.23 -15.11
C PHE A 269 -3.85 3.48 -15.47
N GLY A 270 -2.76 3.96 -14.92
CA GLY A 270 -1.43 3.33 -14.95
C GLY A 270 -0.92 3.04 -13.54
N GLY A 271 0.39 3.07 -13.38
CA GLY A 271 1.06 2.81 -12.11
C GLY A 271 1.15 1.33 -11.75
N SER A 272 1.87 1.04 -10.68
CA SER A 272 2.18 -0.32 -10.25
C SER A 272 1.09 -0.99 -9.42
N CYS A 273 0.14 -0.23 -8.86
CA CYS A 273 -0.78 -0.73 -7.83
C CYS A 273 -2.11 -1.25 -8.38
N PHE A 274 -2.88 -0.44 -9.13
CA PHE A 274 -4.25 -0.79 -9.50
C PHE A 274 -4.34 -2.11 -10.28
N ARG A 275 -3.56 -2.24 -11.36
CA ARG A 275 -3.58 -3.46 -12.17
C ARG A 275 -3.16 -4.68 -11.35
N LYS A 276 -2.08 -4.57 -10.60
CA LYS A 276 -1.57 -5.65 -9.75
C LYS A 276 -2.62 -6.09 -8.73
N ASP A 277 -3.20 -5.14 -8.01
CA ASP A 277 -4.13 -5.46 -6.91
C ASP A 277 -5.45 -6.04 -7.42
N ILE A 278 -5.96 -5.60 -8.59
CA ILE A 278 -7.15 -6.19 -9.22
C ILE A 278 -6.88 -7.64 -9.66
N LEU A 279 -5.74 -7.88 -10.34
CA LEU A 279 -5.39 -9.23 -10.78
C LEU A 279 -5.17 -10.17 -9.60
N HIS A 280 -4.63 -9.63 -8.50
CA HIS A 280 -4.47 -10.36 -7.26
C HIS A 280 -5.84 -10.68 -6.62
N LEU A 281 -6.76 -9.70 -6.56
CA LEU A 281 -8.13 -9.93 -6.08
C LEU A 281 -8.84 -10.98 -6.93
N ALA A 282 -8.73 -10.92 -8.26
CA ALA A 282 -9.30 -11.91 -9.15
C ALA A 282 -8.72 -13.32 -8.92
N TYR A 283 -7.39 -13.42 -8.76
CA TYR A 283 -6.73 -14.69 -8.42
C TYR A 283 -7.24 -15.26 -7.09
N LEU A 284 -7.41 -14.43 -6.06
CA LEU A 284 -8.00 -14.86 -4.79
C LEU A 284 -9.43 -15.36 -4.96
N CYS A 285 -10.26 -14.66 -5.75
CA CYS A 285 -11.62 -15.09 -6.03
C CYS A 285 -11.65 -16.48 -6.68
N GLU A 286 -10.79 -16.74 -7.68
CA GLU A 286 -10.66 -18.07 -8.29
C GLU A 286 -10.22 -19.13 -7.29
N HIS A 287 -9.19 -18.81 -6.48
CA HIS A 287 -8.68 -19.73 -5.44
C HIS A 287 -9.78 -20.15 -4.46
N TYR A 288 -10.71 -19.24 -4.15
CA TYR A 288 -11.87 -19.54 -3.29
C TYR A 288 -13.11 -20.04 -4.05
N GLY A 289 -12.98 -20.43 -5.32
CA GLY A 289 -14.06 -21.02 -6.10
C GLY A 289 -15.13 -20.03 -6.55
N LEU A 290 -14.77 -18.77 -6.78
CA LEU A 290 -15.67 -17.67 -7.19
C LEU A 290 -15.30 -17.13 -8.58
N PRO A 291 -15.40 -17.96 -9.65
CA PRO A 291 -14.92 -17.57 -10.99
C PRO A 291 -15.72 -16.40 -11.60
N GLU A 292 -17.02 -16.27 -11.32
CA GLU A 292 -17.83 -15.15 -11.80
C GLU A 292 -17.37 -13.82 -11.19
N VAL A 293 -17.00 -13.82 -9.89
CA VAL A 293 -16.48 -12.65 -9.21
C VAL A 293 -15.09 -12.29 -9.75
N ALA A 294 -14.24 -13.28 -9.99
CA ALA A 294 -12.95 -13.10 -10.63
C ALA A 294 -13.10 -12.45 -12.01
N ALA A 295 -13.96 -12.98 -12.86
CA ALA A 295 -14.24 -12.45 -14.20
C ALA A 295 -14.76 -11.01 -14.18
N TYR A 296 -15.55 -10.64 -13.17
CA TYR A 296 -16.01 -9.26 -12.98
C TYR A 296 -14.82 -8.32 -12.74
N TRP A 297 -13.95 -8.64 -11.81
CA TRP A 297 -12.79 -7.77 -11.50
C TRP A 297 -11.78 -7.72 -12.64
N GLU A 298 -11.55 -8.82 -13.35
CA GLU A 298 -10.71 -8.83 -14.56
C GLU A 298 -11.28 -7.93 -15.66
N SER A 299 -12.61 -7.80 -15.74
CA SER A 299 -13.24 -6.92 -16.73
C SER A 299 -12.83 -5.46 -16.56
N VAL A 300 -12.54 -5.03 -15.33
CA VAL A 300 -12.05 -3.67 -15.04
C VAL A 300 -10.69 -3.43 -15.71
N VAL A 301 -9.78 -4.41 -15.63
CA VAL A 301 -8.47 -4.34 -16.30
C VAL A 301 -8.63 -4.37 -17.81
N ARG A 302 -9.48 -5.27 -18.33
CA ARG A 302 -9.74 -5.36 -19.79
C ARG A 302 -10.29 -4.06 -20.37
N ILE A 303 -11.21 -3.39 -19.67
CA ILE A 303 -11.74 -2.07 -20.11
C ILE A 303 -10.64 -1.02 -20.09
N ASN A 304 -9.78 -1.03 -19.09
CA ASN A 304 -8.64 -0.10 -19.03
C ASN A 304 -7.66 -0.30 -20.19
N GLU A 305 -7.29 -1.55 -20.48
CA GLU A 305 -6.42 -1.91 -21.60
C GLU A 305 -7.06 -1.55 -22.94
N TRP A 306 -8.34 -1.82 -23.10
CA TRP A 306 -9.11 -1.44 -24.29
C TRP A 306 -9.16 0.09 -24.47
N GLN A 307 -9.33 0.86 -23.41
CA GLN A 307 -9.34 2.33 -23.45
C GLN A 307 -7.98 2.86 -23.93
N THR A 308 -6.87 2.36 -23.40
CA THR A 308 -5.52 2.73 -23.82
C THR A 308 -5.29 2.39 -25.30
N GLU A 309 -5.65 1.18 -25.72
CA GLU A 309 -5.54 0.74 -27.11
C GLU A 309 -6.41 1.59 -28.05
N ARG A 310 -7.60 1.97 -27.62
CA ARG A 310 -8.51 2.84 -28.39
C ARG A 310 -7.88 4.21 -28.65
N PHE A 311 -7.22 4.82 -27.67
CA PHE A 311 -6.49 6.07 -27.85
C PHE A 311 -5.31 5.90 -28.80
N PHE A 312 -4.54 4.83 -28.65
CA PHE A 312 -3.43 4.52 -29.56
C PHE A 312 -3.91 4.38 -31.00
N ARG A 313 -5.00 3.65 -31.26
CA ARG A 313 -5.60 3.52 -32.59
C ARG A 313 -6.08 4.86 -33.14
N LYS A 314 -6.63 5.74 -32.31
CA LYS A 314 -7.07 7.08 -32.71
C LYS A 314 -5.86 7.92 -33.15
N ILE A 315 -4.75 7.86 -32.42
CA ILE A 315 -3.50 8.52 -32.80
C ILE A 315 -3.01 7.98 -34.16
N LEU A 316 -2.97 6.66 -34.35
CA LEU A 316 -2.58 6.06 -35.63
C LEU A 316 -3.47 6.51 -36.78
N ALA A 317 -4.79 6.53 -36.58
CA ALA A 317 -5.74 6.91 -37.62
C ALA A 317 -5.67 8.39 -38.02
N THR A 318 -5.23 9.28 -37.10
CA THR A 318 -5.07 10.69 -37.36
C THR A 318 -3.72 11.04 -37.99
N GLN A 319 -2.76 10.10 -37.98
CA GLN A 319 -1.44 10.31 -38.55
C GLN A 319 -1.42 9.88 -40.03
N PHE A 320 -0.85 10.75 -40.89
CA PHE A 320 -0.53 10.37 -42.25
C PHE A 320 0.78 9.59 -42.27
N ASN A 321 0.83 8.40 -42.82
CA ASN A 321 1.95 7.46 -42.84
C ASN A 321 2.26 6.81 -41.46
N THR A 322 3.52 6.42 -41.26
CA THR A 322 3.99 5.70 -40.08
C THR A 322 4.31 6.64 -38.90
N LEU A 323 4.42 6.09 -37.69
CA LEU A 323 4.89 6.82 -36.51
C LEU A 323 6.43 6.93 -36.46
N THR A 324 7.16 6.33 -37.40
CA THR A 324 8.61 6.29 -37.41
C THR A 324 9.20 7.71 -37.43
N GLY A 325 10.04 8.02 -36.46
CA GLY A 325 10.70 9.34 -36.32
C GLY A 325 9.81 10.47 -35.79
N LYS A 326 8.54 10.20 -35.46
CA LYS A 326 7.63 11.19 -34.86
C LYS A 326 7.75 11.20 -33.31
N ARG A 327 7.68 12.42 -32.77
CA ARG A 327 7.52 12.60 -31.31
C ARG A 327 6.06 12.93 -31.03
N ILE A 328 5.47 12.25 -30.06
CA ILE A 328 4.09 12.44 -29.58
C ILE A 328 4.20 12.84 -28.12
N ALA A 329 3.62 13.99 -27.78
CA ALA A 329 3.57 14.51 -26.41
C ALA A 329 2.13 14.45 -25.88
#